data_7f90fa7eb066896157910fd646cdc5e2
#
_entry.id   7f90fa7eb066896157910fd646cdc5e2
#
_cell.length_a   1.000
_cell.length_b   1.000
_cell.length_c   1.000
_cell.angle_alpha   90.00
_cell.angle_beta   90.00
_cell.angle_gamma   90.00
#
_symmetry.space_group_name_H-M   'P 1'
#
loop_
_entity.id
_entity.type
_entity.pdbx_description
1 polymer ?
#
loop_
_entity_poly.entity_id
_entity_poly.type
_entity_poly.pdbx_seq_one_letter_code
_entity_poly.pdbx_strand_id
1 'polypeptide(L)'
;NNFAHLTGCYDSKQKQADRFYEKCVNQKLSPNDIHLASNGSSRQKLNVLPKILCKNLSAKMIGDYAGTQPQLETDILAGGTCACIGFKYDRNGSGILRPNTVLQGNLSTYVKDKAKVIAVFRKDITEKLYVLVHHSTSYVLLSVKYICCSLNIVLVFVIISKL
;
A
#
# COMPACT_ATOMS: atom_id res chain seq x y z
N ASN A 1 -9.31 -7.84 -4.76
CA ASN A 1 -9.22 -7.37 -6.16
C ASN A 1 -8.19 -6.26 -6.41
N ASN A 2 -7.51 -5.78 -5.40
CA ASN A 2 -6.58 -4.65 -5.54
C ASN A 2 -5.20 -5.04 -6.06
N PHE A 3 -4.87 -6.34 -6.15
CA PHE A 3 -3.54 -6.80 -6.58
C PHE A 3 -3.20 -6.34 -8.00
N ALA A 4 -4.14 -6.41 -8.93
CA ALA A 4 -3.95 -5.91 -10.28
C ALA A 4 -3.73 -4.39 -10.32
N HIS A 5 -4.39 -3.63 -9.46
CA HIS A 5 -4.16 -2.18 -9.34
C HIS A 5 -2.79 -1.85 -8.74
N LEU A 6 -2.34 -2.64 -7.74
CA LEU A 6 -1.04 -2.45 -7.12
C LEU A 6 0.12 -2.74 -8.09
N THR A 7 0.00 -3.80 -8.87
CA THR A 7 1.03 -4.21 -9.84
C THR A 7 0.90 -3.50 -11.19
N GLY A 8 -0.31 -3.07 -11.52
CA GLY A 8 -0.68 -2.63 -12.87
C GLY A 8 -0.67 -3.76 -13.90
N CYS A 9 -0.66 -5.01 -13.45
CA CYS A 9 -0.60 -6.19 -14.30
C CYS A 9 -1.91 -6.97 -14.26
N TYR A 10 -2.21 -7.68 -15.34
CA TYR A 10 -3.36 -8.57 -15.43
C TYR A 10 -3.08 -9.75 -16.36
N ASP A 11 -3.89 -10.80 -16.24
CA ASP A 11 -3.82 -11.97 -17.12
C ASP A 11 -4.37 -11.60 -18.51
N SER A 12 -3.57 -11.83 -19.55
CA SER A 12 -3.95 -11.55 -20.94
C SER A 12 -5.16 -12.37 -21.43
N LYS A 13 -5.33 -13.56 -20.87
CA LYS A 13 -6.40 -14.49 -21.25
C LYS A 13 -7.71 -14.27 -20.46
N GLN A 14 -7.61 -13.73 -19.26
CA GLN A 14 -8.74 -13.53 -18.37
C GLN A 14 -8.62 -12.19 -17.63
N LYS A 15 -9.42 -11.22 -17.99
CA LYS A 15 -9.49 -9.89 -17.35
C LYS A 15 -10.00 -9.92 -15.89
N GLN A 16 -10.15 -11.09 -15.27
CA GLN A 16 -10.60 -11.23 -13.90
C GLN A 16 -9.43 -11.09 -12.93
N ALA A 17 -9.38 -9.96 -12.26
CA ALA A 17 -8.32 -9.61 -11.33
C ALA A 17 -8.14 -10.59 -10.15
N ASP A 18 -9.21 -11.26 -9.73
CA ASP A 18 -9.16 -12.24 -8.62
C ASP A 18 -8.35 -13.46 -9.02
N ARG A 19 -8.60 -14.01 -10.18
CA ARG A 19 -7.87 -15.16 -10.71
C ARG A 19 -6.41 -14.85 -11.02
N PHE A 20 -6.09 -13.59 -11.34
CA PHE A 20 -4.70 -13.19 -11.56
C PHE A 20 -3.86 -13.36 -10.30
N TYR A 21 -4.35 -12.91 -9.14
CA TYR A 21 -3.67 -13.09 -7.87
C TYR A 21 -3.47 -14.57 -7.50
N GLU A 22 -4.53 -15.36 -7.61
CA GLU A 22 -4.48 -16.81 -7.33
C GLU A 22 -3.47 -17.54 -8.23
N LYS A 23 -3.42 -17.19 -9.51
CA LYS A 23 -2.44 -17.76 -10.44
C LYS A 23 -1.00 -17.35 -10.09
N CYS A 24 -0.78 -16.09 -9.66
CA CYS A 24 0.53 -15.64 -9.18
C CYS A 24 0.99 -16.43 -7.96
N VAL A 25 0.13 -16.56 -6.94
CA VAL A 25 0.45 -17.28 -5.70
C VAL A 25 0.73 -18.76 -5.96
N ASN A 26 -0.06 -19.38 -6.84
CA ASN A 26 0.07 -20.78 -7.21
C ASN A 26 1.16 -21.04 -8.28
N GLN A 27 1.91 -20.00 -8.69
CA GLN A 27 2.96 -20.08 -9.73
C GLN A 27 2.45 -20.66 -11.07
N LYS A 28 1.17 -20.41 -11.40
CA LYS A 28 0.51 -20.90 -12.62
C LYS A 28 0.53 -19.92 -13.79
N LEU A 29 1.23 -18.78 -13.64
CA LEU A 29 1.38 -17.78 -14.70
C LEU A 29 2.71 -17.96 -15.41
N SER A 30 2.63 -18.09 -16.74
CA SER A 30 3.80 -17.89 -17.60
C SER A 30 4.06 -16.38 -17.77
N PRO A 31 5.32 -15.93 -17.94
CA PRO A 31 5.63 -14.53 -18.29
C PRO A 31 4.85 -14.02 -19.51
N ASN A 32 4.54 -14.88 -20.47
CA ASN A 32 3.77 -14.55 -21.67
C ASN A 32 2.27 -14.33 -21.41
N ASP A 33 1.78 -14.78 -20.25
CA ASP A 33 0.39 -14.57 -19.86
C ASP A 33 0.19 -13.26 -19.09
N ILE A 34 1.28 -12.56 -18.75
CA ILE A 34 1.23 -11.31 -18.00
C ILE A 34 1.15 -10.13 -18.96
N HIS A 35 0.06 -9.38 -18.89
CA HIS A 35 -0.10 -8.15 -19.65
C HIS A 35 0.36 -6.95 -18.81
N LEU A 36 1.21 -6.12 -19.37
CA LEU A 36 1.67 -4.86 -18.79
C LEU A 36 0.96 -3.70 -19.48
N ALA A 37 0.62 -2.66 -18.72
CA ALA A 37 0.04 -1.46 -19.29
C ALA A 37 1.01 -0.78 -20.28
N SER A 38 0.52 -0.44 -21.47
CA SER A 38 1.30 0.14 -22.57
C SER A 38 1.93 1.49 -22.25
N ASN A 39 1.32 2.23 -21.29
CA ASN A 39 1.83 3.52 -20.80
C ASN A 39 3.02 3.40 -19.83
N GLY A 40 3.57 2.21 -19.61
CA GLY A 40 4.71 1.96 -18.73
C GLY A 40 4.39 1.96 -17.22
N SER A 41 3.15 2.24 -16.82
CA SER A 41 2.77 2.32 -15.39
C SER A 41 2.98 1.01 -14.63
N SER A 42 2.75 -0.14 -15.27
CA SER A 42 3.03 -1.46 -14.66
C SER A 42 4.50 -1.62 -14.30
N ARG A 43 5.40 -1.25 -15.22
CA ARG A 43 6.84 -1.37 -14.99
C ARG A 43 7.31 -0.46 -13.85
N GLN A 44 6.80 0.76 -13.78
CA GLN A 44 7.08 1.68 -12.67
C GLN A 44 6.61 1.11 -11.34
N LYS A 45 5.38 0.60 -11.28
CA LYS A 45 4.81 -0.02 -10.08
C LYS A 45 5.63 -1.23 -9.62
N LEU A 46 5.96 -2.14 -10.53
CA LEU A 46 6.76 -3.34 -10.22
C LEU A 46 8.16 -2.99 -9.70
N ASN A 47 8.79 -1.92 -10.21
CA ASN A 47 10.09 -1.47 -9.74
C ASN A 47 10.09 -0.91 -8.31
N VAL A 48 9.00 -0.30 -7.88
CA VAL A 48 8.92 0.34 -6.55
C VAL A 48 8.19 -0.51 -5.52
N LEU A 49 7.32 -1.42 -5.94
CA LEU A 49 6.53 -2.28 -5.07
C LEU A 49 7.39 -3.07 -4.06
N PRO A 50 8.50 -3.72 -4.43
CA PRO A 50 9.37 -4.42 -3.49
C PRO A 50 9.98 -3.50 -2.43
N LYS A 51 10.26 -2.24 -2.79
CA LYS A 51 10.85 -1.25 -1.87
C LYS A 51 9.87 -0.82 -0.77
N ILE A 52 8.58 -0.85 -1.06
CA ILE A 52 7.52 -0.48 -0.11
C ILE A 52 7.03 -1.69 0.67
N LEU A 53 6.78 -2.82 -0.02
CA LEU A 53 6.18 -4.01 0.56
C LEU A 53 7.20 -5.00 1.12
N CYS A 54 8.52 -4.74 0.96
CA CYS A 54 9.49 -5.61 1.60
C CYS A 54 9.22 -5.67 3.12
N LYS A 55 9.25 -6.84 3.64
CA LYS A 55 8.93 -7.39 4.98
C LYS A 55 8.27 -6.47 6.03
N ASN A 56 8.45 -5.14 5.99
CA ASN A 56 8.11 -4.24 7.09
C ASN A 56 7.48 -2.91 6.65
N LEU A 57 6.89 -2.83 5.46
CA LEU A 57 6.34 -1.60 4.89
C LEU A 57 7.18 -0.35 5.22
N SER A 58 8.15 -0.05 4.39
CA SER A 58 9.16 1.00 4.61
C SER A 58 8.59 2.44 4.46
N ALA A 59 7.49 2.73 5.15
CA ALA A 59 6.85 4.04 5.14
C ALA A 59 7.42 4.92 6.26
N LYS A 60 7.98 6.08 5.89
CA LYS A 60 8.47 7.09 6.83
C LYS A 60 7.46 8.20 7.11
N MET A 61 6.53 8.39 6.20
CA MET A 61 5.50 9.44 6.24
C MET A 61 4.17 8.88 5.77
N ILE A 62 3.09 9.51 6.22
CA ILE A 62 1.72 9.26 5.81
C ILE A 62 0.98 10.59 5.70
N GLY A 63 -0.01 10.70 4.84
CA GLY A 63 -0.84 11.89 4.74
C GLY A 63 -2.06 11.66 3.85
N ASP A 64 -3.02 12.58 3.95
CA ASP A 64 -4.22 12.56 3.13
C ASP A 64 -3.87 12.95 1.70
N TYR A 65 -4.47 12.28 0.73
CA TYR A 65 -4.21 12.55 -0.68
C TYR A 65 -4.69 13.95 -1.07
N ALA A 66 -3.84 14.72 -1.73
CA ALA A 66 -4.12 16.11 -2.08
C ALA A 66 -4.93 16.28 -3.38
N GLY A 67 -5.31 15.19 -4.07
CA GLY A 67 -6.06 15.27 -5.33
C GLY A 67 -5.24 15.74 -6.53
N THR A 68 -3.91 15.66 -6.46
CA THR A 68 -3.02 16.21 -7.50
C THR A 68 -3.09 15.48 -8.85
N GLN A 69 -3.63 14.27 -8.88
CA GLN A 69 -3.83 13.47 -10.09
C GLN A 69 -5.30 13.02 -10.16
N PRO A 70 -6.12 13.57 -11.05
CA PRO A 70 -7.57 13.32 -11.10
C PRO A 70 -7.96 11.84 -11.29
N GLN A 71 -7.09 11.05 -11.93
CA GLN A 71 -7.33 9.63 -12.19
C GLN A 71 -6.95 8.71 -11.00
N LEU A 72 -6.36 9.29 -9.95
CA LEU A 72 -5.90 8.52 -8.80
C LEU A 72 -6.97 8.53 -7.70
N GLU A 73 -7.69 7.44 -7.59
CA GLU A 73 -8.68 7.24 -6.54
C GLU A 73 -8.04 6.66 -5.28
N THR A 74 -7.49 7.49 -4.43
CA THR A 74 -6.91 7.08 -3.13
C THR A 74 -7.26 8.12 -2.06
N ASP A 75 -7.36 7.69 -0.81
CA ASP A 75 -7.71 8.58 0.30
C ASP A 75 -6.46 8.96 1.09
N ILE A 76 -5.59 7.99 1.35
CA ILE A 76 -4.38 8.15 2.15
C ILE A 76 -3.19 7.59 1.37
N LEU A 77 -2.04 8.24 1.50
CA LEU A 77 -0.77 7.76 0.99
C LEU A 77 0.23 7.56 2.13
N ALA A 78 0.97 6.45 2.09
CA ALA A 78 2.09 6.18 3.00
C ALA A 78 3.34 5.83 2.20
N GLY A 79 4.52 6.31 2.62
CA GLY A 79 5.76 6.05 1.88
C GLY A 79 6.91 6.92 2.31
N GLY A 80 7.78 7.23 1.33
CA GLY A 80 8.99 8.01 1.53
C GLY A 80 9.28 8.96 0.37
N THR A 81 10.55 9.16 0.09
CA THR A 81 11.02 10.06 -0.98
C THR A 81 11.02 9.44 -2.36
N CYS A 82 11.05 8.10 -2.47
CA CYS A 82 11.20 7.41 -3.75
C CYS A 82 9.94 6.66 -4.19
N ALA A 83 9.09 6.30 -3.25
CA ALA A 83 7.90 5.51 -3.54
C ALA A 83 6.86 5.67 -2.43
N CYS A 84 5.58 5.54 -2.78
CA CYS A 84 4.47 5.52 -1.85
C CYS A 84 3.37 4.54 -2.28
N ILE A 85 2.61 4.08 -1.30
CA ILE A 85 1.45 3.22 -1.49
C ILE A 85 0.19 3.99 -1.08
N GLY A 86 -0.82 3.94 -1.94
CA GLY A 86 -2.13 4.54 -1.70
C GLY A 86 -3.10 3.53 -1.11
N PHE A 87 -3.93 4.03 -0.21
CA PHE A 87 -4.97 3.27 0.45
C PHE A 87 -6.31 3.96 0.25
N LYS A 88 -7.35 3.16 0.11
CA LYS A 88 -8.74 3.61 0.02
C LYS A 88 -9.56 3.01 1.15
N TYR A 89 -10.46 3.80 1.73
CA TYR A 89 -11.39 3.27 2.71
C TYR A 89 -12.31 2.22 2.10
N ASP A 90 -12.59 1.19 2.87
CA ASP A 90 -13.55 0.17 2.45
C ASP A 90 -14.95 0.78 2.32
N ARG A 91 -15.64 0.45 1.23
CA ARG A 91 -17.00 0.94 0.94
C ARG A 91 -18.04 0.53 1.98
N ASN A 92 -17.73 -0.48 2.78
CA ASN A 92 -18.63 -1.01 3.81
C ASN A 92 -18.68 -0.19 5.10
N GLY A 93 -18.02 0.97 5.16
CA GLY A 93 -17.99 1.82 6.35
C GLY A 93 -17.21 1.25 7.53
N SER A 94 -16.45 0.18 7.34
CA SER A 94 -15.66 -0.47 8.40
C SER A 94 -14.47 0.37 8.90
N GLY A 95 -14.16 1.50 8.26
CA GLY A 95 -12.98 2.30 8.52
C GLY A 95 -11.66 1.65 8.13
N ILE A 96 -11.71 0.46 7.51
CA ILE A 96 -10.54 -0.28 7.09
C ILE A 96 -9.97 0.33 5.80
N LEU A 97 -8.67 0.60 5.80
CA LEU A 97 -7.93 1.07 4.64
C LEU A 97 -7.35 -0.11 3.87
N ARG A 98 -7.66 -0.19 2.57
CA ARG A 98 -7.15 -1.22 1.67
C ARG A 98 -6.13 -0.64 0.71
N PRO A 99 -4.99 -1.31 0.47
CA PRO A 99 -4.03 -0.89 -0.53
C PRO A 99 -4.72 -0.82 -1.90
N ASN A 100 -4.53 0.29 -2.60
CA ASN A 100 -5.19 0.54 -3.87
C ASN A 100 -4.23 0.83 -5.01
N THR A 101 -3.15 1.55 -4.74
CA THR A 101 -2.18 1.92 -5.78
C THR A 101 -0.77 2.02 -5.24
N VAL A 102 0.21 2.03 -6.14
CA VAL A 102 1.61 2.32 -5.85
C VAL A 102 2.08 3.40 -6.80
N LEU A 103 2.81 4.38 -6.26
CA LEU A 103 3.34 5.51 -7.00
C LEU A 103 4.86 5.58 -6.82
N GLN A 104 5.55 5.90 -7.88
CA GLN A 104 6.94 6.29 -7.84
C GLN A 104 7.03 7.78 -7.55
N GLY A 105 7.87 8.18 -6.61
CA GLY A 105 8.13 9.59 -6.30
C GLY A 105 8.05 9.90 -4.81
N ASN A 106 8.22 11.18 -4.50
CA ASN A 106 8.20 11.68 -3.14
C ASN A 106 6.76 11.85 -2.65
N LEU A 107 6.43 11.22 -1.52
CA LEU A 107 5.12 11.34 -0.91
C LEU A 107 4.68 12.80 -0.70
N SER A 108 5.60 13.68 -0.33
CA SER A 108 5.31 15.09 -0.06
C SER A 108 4.73 15.85 -1.25
N THR A 109 4.86 15.33 -2.48
CA THR A 109 4.26 15.95 -3.68
C THR A 109 2.79 15.57 -3.90
N TYR A 110 2.33 14.54 -3.19
CA TYR A 110 1.00 13.98 -3.39
C TYR A 110 0.05 14.20 -2.21
N VAL A 111 0.57 14.58 -1.05
CA VAL A 111 -0.22 14.67 0.19
C VAL A 111 -0.25 16.07 0.75
N LYS A 112 -1.35 16.38 1.42
CA LYS A 112 -1.51 17.44 2.40
C LYS A 112 -1.46 16.83 3.81
N ASP A 113 -1.25 17.64 4.83
CA ASP A 113 -1.31 17.25 6.24
C ASP A 113 -0.47 15.99 6.57
N LYS A 114 0.76 15.99 6.08
CA LYS A 114 1.67 14.86 6.26
C LYS A 114 2.12 14.70 7.72
N ALA A 115 2.13 13.46 8.18
CA ALA A 115 2.63 13.06 9.48
C ALA A 115 3.79 12.06 9.35
N LYS A 116 4.70 12.06 10.33
CA LYS A 116 5.80 11.08 10.40
C LYS A 116 5.27 9.76 10.95
N VAL A 117 5.63 8.65 10.31
CA VAL A 117 5.40 7.31 10.83
C VAL A 117 6.48 6.99 11.85
N ILE A 118 6.12 6.72 13.10
CA ILE A 118 7.04 6.45 14.20
C ILE A 118 7.08 4.99 14.61
N ALA A 119 6.02 4.25 14.36
CA ALA A 119 5.99 2.81 14.59
C ALA A 119 5.10 2.13 13.56
N VAL A 120 5.48 0.92 13.20
CA VAL A 120 4.70 0.02 12.35
C VAL A 120 4.55 -1.30 13.07
N PHE A 121 3.32 -1.73 13.24
CA PHE A 121 2.98 -3.02 13.80
C PHE A 121 2.39 -3.90 12.71
N ARG A 122 2.68 -5.18 12.77
CA ARG A 122 2.13 -6.19 11.89
C ARG A 122 1.40 -7.25 12.71
N LYS A 123 0.28 -7.72 12.19
CA LYS A 123 -0.43 -8.87 12.74
C LYS A 123 -0.88 -9.76 11.57
N ASP A 124 -0.64 -11.06 11.67
CA ASP A 124 -1.32 -12.04 10.81
C ASP A 124 -2.80 -12.14 11.21
N ILE A 125 -3.68 -12.37 10.23
CA ILE A 125 -5.13 -12.46 10.49
C ILE A 125 -5.46 -13.57 11.50
N THR A 126 -4.69 -14.65 11.50
CA THR A 126 -4.82 -15.77 12.41
C THR A 126 -4.28 -15.51 13.81
N GLU A 127 -3.44 -14.51 13.97
CA GLU A 127 -2.78 -14.21 15.24
C GLU A 127 -3.59 -13.22 16.08
N LYS A 128 -3.47 -13.31 17.41
CA LYS A 128 -4.12 -12.36 18.33
C LYS A 128 -3.27 -11.13 18.62
N LEU A 129 -1.95 -11.25 18.51
CA LEU A 129 -1.00 -10.23 18.92
C LEU A 129 -0.39 -9.50 17.73
N TYR A 130 -0.14 -8.21 17.92
CA TYR A 130 0.63 -7.39 16.98
C TYR A 130 2.13 -7.53 17.27
N VAL A 131 2.92 -7.62 16.21
CA VAL A 131 4.38 -7.59 16.29
C VAL A 131 4.85 -6.21 15.85
N LEU A 132 5.66 -5.57 16.68
CA LEU A 132 6.32 -4.32 16.32
C LEU A 132 7.38 -4.60 15.25
N VAL A 133 7.26 -4.00 14.08
CA VAL A 133 8.21 -4.19 12.97
C VAL A 133 9.11 -2.98 12.75
N HIS A 134 8.68 -1.79 13.17
CA HIS A 134 9.49 -0.59 13.11
C HIS A 134 9.13 0.35 14.27
N HIS A 135 10.13 0.98 14.85
CA HIS A 135 9.97 1.95 15.93
C HIS A 135 11.04 3.06 15.84
N SER A 136 10.61 4.29 16.01
CA SER A 136 11.50 5.44 16.14
C SER A 136 11.61 5.82 17.62
N THR A 137 12.82 5.79 18.16
CA THR A 137 13.11 5.88 19.61
C THR A 137 12.76 7.21 20.30
N SER A 138 12.31 8.22 19.54
CA SER A 138 12.27 9.60 20.04
C SER A 138 10.87 10.18 20.29
N TYR A 139 9.80 9.37 20.35
CA TYR A 139 8.44 9.92 20.38
C TYR A 139 7.46 9.16 21.29
N VAL A 140 6.53 9.90 21.89
CA VAL A 140 5.39 9.38 22.63
C VAL A 140 4.20 9.14 21.66
N LEU A 141 3.49 8.07 21.88
CA LEU A 141 2.35 7.63 21.06
C LEU A 141 1.12 8.52 21.29
N LEU A 142 0.66 9.25 20.28
CA LEU A 142 -0.52 10.12 20.38
C LEU A 142 -1.74 9.64 19.58
N SER A 143 -1.56 8.91 18.48
CA SER A 143 -2.68 8.33 17.73
C SER A 143 -2.28 7.10 16.92
N VAL A 144 -3.25 6.25 16.62
CA VAL A 144 -3.07 5.01 15.86
C VAL A 144 -4.03 5.01 14.68
N LYS A 145 -3.50 4.90 13.44
CA LYS A 145 -4.32 4.62 12.26
C LYS A 145 -4.15 3.16 11.84
N TYR A 146 -5.25 2.47 11.64
CA TYR A 146 -5.28 1.06 11.25
C TYR A 146 -5.32 0.94 9.73
N ILE A 147 -4.41 0.14 9.18
CA ILE A 147 -4.40 -0.20 7.76
C ILE A 147 -4.46 -1.72 7.64
N CYS A 148 -5.51 -2.22 7.01
CA CYS A 148 -5.65 -3.63 6.71
C CYS A 148 -5.18 -3.89 5.28
N CYS A 149 -4.16 -4.72 5.14
CA CYS A 149 -3.75 -5.26 3.84
C CYS A 149 -4.49 -6.58 3.58
N SER A 150 -5.02 -6.74 2.38
CA SER A 150 -5.73 -7.95 1.94
C SER A 150 -4.86 -9.22 1.81
N LEU A 151 -3.64 -9.18 2.29
CA LEU A 151 -2.64 -10.26 2.24
C LEU A 151 -2.50 -10.99 3.59
N ASN A 152 -3.58 -11.24 4.30
CA ASN A 152 -3.57 -11.89 5.62
C ASN A 152 -2.72 -11.16 6.69
N ILE A 153 -2.39 -9.89 6.47
CA ILE A 153 -1.58 -9.08 7.38
C ILE A 153 -2.30 -7.76 7.65
N VAL A 154 -2.44 -7.41 8.91
CA VAL A 154 -2.89 -6.10 9.36
C VAL A 154 -1.67 -5.27 9.73
N LEU A 155 -1.53 -4.12 9.10
CA LEU A 155 -0.51 -3.14 9.44
C LEU A 155 -1.14 -1.97 10.19
N VAL A 156 -0.53 -1.60 11.28
CA VAL A 156 -0.94 -0.47 12.10
C VAL A 156 0.16 0.56 12.06
N PHE A 157 -0.16 1.75 11.59
CA PHE A 157 0.74 2.90 11.65
C PHE A 157 0.43 3.71 12.88
N VAL A 158 1.46 4.04 13.60
CA VAL A 158 1.38 4.99 14.69
C VAL A 158 1.91 6.33 14.22
N ILE A 159 1.08 7.34 14.33
CA ILE A 159 1.29 8.67 13.78
C ILE A 159 1.34 9.67 14.92
N ILE A 160 2.27 10.63 14.84
CA ILE A 160 2.18 11.87 15.62
C ILE A 160 1.58 12.95 14.71
N SER A 161 0.42 13.48 15.05
CA SER A 161 0.03 14.79 14.56
C SER A 161 0.95 15.83 15.21
N LYS A 162 1.55 16.73 14.43
CA LYS A 162 2.20 17.91 15.01
C LYS A 162 1.17 18.64 15.87
N LEU A 163 1.52 18.88 17.10
CA LEU A 163 0.98 19.99 17.89
C LEU A 163 1.31 21.31 17.21
#